data_5d7da2e8ba4f24bc30059f0f420f4566
#
_entry.id   5d7da2e8ba4f24bc30059f0f420f4566
#
_cell.length_a   1.000
_cell.length_b   1.000
_cell.length_c   1.000
_cell.angle_alpha   90.00
_cell.angle_beta   90.00
_cell.angle_gamma   90.00
#
_symmetry.space_group_name_H-M   'P 1'
#
loop_
_entity.id
_entity.type
_entity.pdbx_description
1 polymer ?
#
loop_
_entity_poly.entity_id
_entity_poly.type
_entity_poly.pdbx_seq_one_letter_code
_entity_poly.pdbx_strand_id
1 'polypeptide(L)'
;MSTLCSIKIPRLVSEPRHVRGIADTSVVIDLGRLDRRDLPAELAISAVTLAELAAGPHATSDRAEQARRQDTLQRAEATFDALPFDAASARAYGRVYAAVSAGGRKARGRRALDLLIAATALAAGSPLYTRNPDDFRELDGLVEVVAAESPHGELRGGE
;
A
#
# COMPACT_ATOMS: atom_id res chain seq x y z
N MET A 1 8.65 -21.47 7.78
CA MET A 1 8.67 -20.94 6.40
C MET A 1 7.34 -20.25 6.16
N SER A 2 7.30 -18.92 6.24
CA SER A 2 6.10 -18.18 5.91
C SER A 2 5.94 -18.18 4.40
N THR A 3 5.00 -18.95 3.88
CA THR A 3 4.53 -18.78 2.52
C THR A 3 3.77 -17.48 2.48
N LEU A 4 4.42 -16.41 2.00
CA LEU A 4 3.77 -15.13 1.77
C LEU A 4 2.70 -15.36 0.71
N CYS A 5 1.44 -15.33 1.11
CA CYS A 5 0.34 -15.39 0.16
C CYS A 5 0.22 -14.01 -0.51
N SER A 6 0.84 -13.92 -1.65
CA SER A 6 0.78 -12.77 -2.54
C SER A 6 0.00 -13.13 -3.78
N ILE A 7 -0.76 -12.20 -4.31
CA ILE A 7 -1.36 -12.42 -5.62
C ILE A 7 -0.30 -12.32 -6.70
N LYS A 8 -0.34 -13.26 -7.64
CA LYS A 8 0.42 -13.17 -8.88
C LYS A 8 -0.35 -12.34 -9.88
N ILE A 9 0.25 -11.24 -10.31
CA ILE A 9 -0.29 -10.41 -11.38
C ILE A 9 0.06 -11.07 -12.72
N PRO A 10 -0.91 -11.39 -13.59
CA PRO A 10 -0.63 -12.01 -14.87
C PRO A 10 0.35 -11.17 -15.69
N ARG A 11 1.41 -11.81 -16.21
CA ARG A 11 2.45 -11.15 -16.99
C ARG A 11 1.88 -10.53 -18.26
N LEU A 12 2.16 -9.26 -18.44
CA LEU A 12 2.11 -8.59 -19.74
C LEU A 12 3.51 -8.66 -20.37
N VAL A 13 3.62 -8.33 -21.64
CA VAL A 13 4.81 -8.50 -22.51
C VAL A 13 6.08 -7.80 -22.01
N SER A 14 5.99 -6.89 -21.01
CA SER A 14 7.13 -6.26 -20.34
C SER A 14 7.34 -6.85 -18.95
N GLU A 15 8.59 -7.15 -18.59
CA GLU A 15 8.92 -7.63 -17.27
C GLU A 15 8.60 -6.55 -16.22
N PRO A 16 7.98 -6.93 -15.06
CA PRO A 16 7.74 -5.99 -13.98
C PRO A 16 9.08 -5.51 -13.39
N ARG A 17 9.12 -4.25 -13.00
CA ARG A 17 10.31 -3.63 -12.39
C ARG A 17 10.78 -4.37 -11.13
N HIS A 18 9.84 -4.94 -10.39
CA HIS A 18 10.10 -5.72 -9.18
C HIS A 18 9.33 -7.03 -9.20
N VAL A 19 9.94 -8.07 -8.62
CA VAL A 19 9.28 -9.37 -8.45
C VAL A 19 8.20 -9.28 -7.39
N ARG A 20 8.49 -8.60 -6.26
CA ARG A 20 7.58 -8.45 -5.11
C ARG A 20 7.46 -7.00 -4.69
N GLY A 21 6.30 -6.68 -4.12
CA GLY A 21 6.05 -5.37 -3.53
C GLY A 21 4.91 -5.44 -2.52
N ILE A 22 4.85 -4.42 -1.67
CA ILE A 22 3.78 -4.23 -0.69
C ILE A 22 2.96 -3.04 -1.10
N ALA A 23 1.64 -3.26 -1.25
CA ALA A 23 0.69 -2.21 -1.54
C ALA A 23 0.29 -1.48 -0.27
N ASP A 24 0.24 -0.15 -0.32
CA ASP A 24 -0.49 0.61 0.67
C ASP A 24 -2.01 0.55 0.41
N THR A 25 -2.77 1.13 1.32
CA THR A 25 -4.23 1.11 1.23
C THR A 25 -4.77 1.77 -0.03
N SER A 26 -4.11 2.83 -0.54
CA SER A 26 -4.52 3.54 -1.75
C SER A 26 -4.47 2.65 -3.00
N VAL A 27 -3.45 1.81 -3.09
CA VAL A 27 -3.29 0.84 -4.19
C VAL A 27 -4.36 -0.25 -4.12
N VAL A 28 -4.65 -0.77 -2.92
CA VAL A 28 -5.68 -1.82 -2.75
C VAL A 28 -7.06 -1.33 -3.15
N ILE A 29 -7.43 -0.11 -2.74
CA ILE A 29 -8.72 0.51 -3.08
C ILE A 29 -8.90 0.62 -4.60
N ASP A 30 -7.86 0.99 -5.31
CA ASP A 30 -7.92 1.27 -6.75
C ASP A 30 -7.33 0.16 -7.63
N LEU A 31 -7.04 -1.00 -7.06
CA LEU A 31 -6.29 -2.08 -7.74
C LEU A 31 -6.84 -2.43 -9.12
N GLY A 32 -8.16 -2.48 -9.27
CA GLY A 32 -8.80 -2.78 -10.56
C GLY A 32 -8.68 -1.68 -11.62
N ARG A 33 -8.22 -0.50 -11.25
CA ARG A 33 -8.07 0.68 -12.12
C ARG A 33 -6.61 1.02 -12.44
N LEU A 34 -5.67 0.32 -11.82
CA LEU A 34 -4.24 0.61 -11.97
C LEU A 34 -3.66 -0.05 -13.22
N ASP A 35 -2.63 0.58 -13.77
CA ASP A 35 -1.85 -0.02 -14.84
C ASP A 35 -1.04 -1.19 -14.27
N ARG A 36 -1.27 -2.39 -14.81
CA ARG A 36 -0.55 -3.59 -14.38
C ARG A 36 0.96 -3.52 -14.61
N ARG A 37 1.40 -2.68 -15.54
CA ARG A 37 2.83 -2.44 -15.81
C ARG A 37 3.54 -1.74 -14.66
N ASP A 38 2.78 -0.98 -13.85
CA ASP A 38 3.31 -0.28 -12.68
C ASP A 38 3.34 -1.15 -11.42
N LEU A 39 2.78 -2.37 -11.50
CA LEU A 39 2.68 -3.28 -10.37
C LEU A 39 3.78 -4.36 -10.41
N PRO A 40 4.18 -4.91 -9.24
CA PRO A 40 5.13 -6.01 -9.18
C PRO A 40 4.49 -7.31 -9.67
N ALA A 41 5.30 -8.35 -9.91
CA ALA A 41 4.78 -9.67 -10.24
C ALA A 41 3.96 -10.31 -9.11
N GLU A 42 4.34 -10.04 -7.86
CA GLU A 42 3.64 -10.49 -6.66
C GLU A 42 3.38 -9.27 -5.75
N LEU A 43 2.12 -9.06 -5.40
CA LEU A 43 1.70 -7.98 -4.54
C LEU A 43 1.16 -8.53 -3.22
N ALA A 44 1.64 -7.99 -2.11
CA ALA A 44 1.18 -8.29 -0.76
C ALA A 44 0.62 -7.03 -0.09
N ILE A 45 -0.12 -7.21 1.00
CA ILE A 45 -0.60 -6.13 1.87
C ILE A 45 -0.14 -6.35 3.30
N SER A 46 -0.11 -5.28 4.10
CA SER A 46 0.14 -5.39 5.54
C SER A 46 -1.16 -5.58 6.34
N ALA A 47 -1.04 -6.12 7.55
CA ALA A 47 -2.15 -6.17 8.50
C ALA A 47 -2.68 -4.76 8.84
N VAL A 48 -1.85 -3.74 8.77
CA VAL A 48 -2.25 -2.34 8.97
C VAL A 48 -3.18 -1.87 7.85
N THR A 49 -2.87 -2.19 6.59
CA THR A 49 -3.77 -1.94 5.45
C THR A 49 -5.11 -2.66 5.65
N LEU A 50 -5.09 -3.91 6.08
CA LEU A 50 -6.32 -4.64 6.38
C LEU A 50 -7.14 -3.97 7.50
N ALA A 51 -6.47 -3.46 8.55
CA ALA A 51 -7.13 -2.71 9.62
C ALA A 51 -7.80 -1.42 9.11
N GLU A 52 -7.14 -0.67 8.22
CA GLU A 52 -7.74 0.52 7.60
C GLU A 52 -8.96 0.17 6.75
N LEU A 53 -8.88 -0.90 5.96
CA LEU A 53 -10.01 -1.38 5.16
C LEU A 53 -11.18 -1.85 6.04
N ALA A 54 -10.89 -2.52 7.15
CA ALA A 54 -11.90 -2.96 8.11
C ALA A 54 -12.59 -1.78 8.83
N ALA A 55 -11.86 -0.72 9.12
CA ALA A 55 -12.41 0.51 9.69
C ALA A 55 -13.24 1.32 8.68
N GLY A 56 -12.96 1.18 7.40
CA GLY A 56 -13.54 1.98 6.32
C GLY A 56 -15.06 2.07 6.32
N PRO A 57 -15.81 0.95 6.38
CA PRO A 57 -17.28 0.97 6.40
C PRO A 57 -17.87 1.74 7.58
N HIS A 58 -17.16 1.77 8.71
CA HIS A 58 -17.60 2.43 9.95
C HIS A 58 -17.26 3.92 10.00
N ALA A 59 -16.44 4.40 9.06
CA ALA A 59 -15.97 5.78 8.99
C ALA A 59 -16.89 6.71 8.17
N THR A 60 -18.00 6.20 7.67
CA THR A 60 -18.99 6.98 6.90
C THR A 60 -20.40 6.64 7.32
N SER A 61 -21.31 7.60 7.24
CA SER A 61 -22.75 7.40 7.44
C SER A 61 -23.52 7.16 6.13
N ASP A 62 -22.88 7.36 4.98
CA ASP A 62 -23.47 7.08 3.67
C ASP A 62 -23.54 5.57 3.42
N ARG A 63 -24.76 5.05 3.28
CA ARG A 63 -24.98 3.61 3.08
C ARG A 63 -24.37 3.05 1.80
N ALA A 64 -24.41 3.83 0.71
CA ALA A 64 -23.81 3.41 -0.54
C ALA A 64 -22.29 3.33 -0.43
N GLU A 65 -21.67 4.29 0.26
CA GLU A 65 -20.25 4.28 0.55
C GLU A 65 -19.86 3.17 1.51
N GLN A 66 -20.65 2.89 2.54
CA GLN A 66 -20.45 1.74 3.42
C GLN A 66 -20.39 0.43 2.64
N ALA A 67 -21.35 0.23 1.73
CA ALA A 67 -21.41 -0.97 0.89
C ALA A 67 -20.16 -1.08 0.00
N ARG A 68 -19.73 -0.01 -0.65
CA ARG A 68 -18.49 0.00 -1.47
C ARG A 68 -17.25 -0.35 -0.65
N ARG A 69 -17.12 0.19 0.54
CA ARG A 69 -15.99 -0.08 1.44
C ARG A 69 -16.02 -1.50 1.98
N GLN A 70 -17.22 -2.02 2.26
CA GLN A 70 -17.40 -3.42 2.66
C GLN A 70 -17.02 -4.38 1.53
N ASP A 71 -17.40 -4.09 0.30
CA ASP A 71 -16.99 -4.88 -0.86
C ASP A 71 -15.47 -4.88 -1.07
N THR A 72 -14.83 -3.73 -0.85
CA THR A 72 -13.36 -3.60 -0.95
C THR A 72 -12.68 -4.45 0.11
N LEU A 73 -13.16 -4.41 1.36
CA LEU A 73 -12.66 -5.24 2.46
C LEU A 73 -12.79 -6.73 2.13
N GLN A 74 -13.96 -7.17 1.71
CA GLN A 74 -14.20 -8.58 1.40
C GLN A 74 -13.32 -9.08 0.25
N ARG A 75 -13.13 -8.27 -0.79
CA ARG A 75 -12.22 -8.61 -1.89
C ARG A 75 -10.77 -8.69 -1.41
N ALA A 76 -10.34 -7.78 -0.56
CA ALA A 76 -8.99 -7.81 0.00
C ALA A 76 -8.76 -9.07 0.85
N GLU A 77 -9.71 -9.43 1.73
CA GLU A 77 -9.63 -10.64 2.56
C GLU A 77 -9.63 -11.93 1.72
N ALA A 78 -10.40 -11.95 0.63
CA ALA A 78 -10.44 -13.10 -0.28
C ALA A 78 -9.18 -13.23 -1.15
N THR A 79 -8.42 -12.15 -1.32
CA THR A 79 -7.30 -12.07 -2.26
C THR A 79 -5.95 -12.18 -1.56
N PHE A 80 -5.81 -11.60 -0.37
CA PHE A 80 -4.54 -11.44 0.33
C PHE A 80 -4.55 -12.11 1.71
N ASP A 81 -3.45 -12.77 2.04
CA ASP A 81 -3.09 -13.00 3.44
C ASP A 81 -2.21 -11.82 3.90
N ALA A 82 -2.71 -11.04 4.84
CA ALA A 82 -2.03 -9.84 5.28
C ALA A 82 -0.76 -10.18 6.07
N LEU A 83 0.35 -9.49 5.74
CA LEU A 83 1.59 -9.60 6.50
C LEU A 83 1.41 -9.03 7.91
N PRO A 84 1.78 -9.77 8.96
CA PRO A 84 1.64 -9.27 10.33
C PRO A 84 2.60 -8.12 10.59
N PHE A 85 2.17 -7.21 11.48
CA PHE A 85 3.07 -6.22 12.06
C PHE A 85 3.81 -6.88 13.24
N ASP A 86 4.91 -7.53 12.95
CA ASP A 86 5.70 -8.32 13.90
C ASP A 86 6.83 -7.48 14.57
N ALA A 87 7.67 -8.14 15.36
CA ALA A 87 8.77 -7.48 16.04
C ALA A 87 9.79 -6.86 15.06
N ALA A 88 10.01 -7.48 13.89
CA ALA A 88 10.88 -6.92 12.86
C ALA A 88 10.29 -5.62 12.27
N SER A 89 8.98 -5.60 12.00
CA SER A 89 8.25 -4.40 11.57
C SER A 89 8.29 -3.30 12.64
N ALA A 90 8.15 -3.67 13.92
CA ALA A 90 8.23 -2.71 15.01
C ALA A 90 9.62 -2.06 15.12
N ARG A 91 10.69 -2.83 14.95
CA ARG A 91 12.07 -2.28 14.90
C ARG A 91 12.29 -1.40 13.67
N ALA A 92 11.78 -1.82 12.52
CA ALA A 92 11.82 -1.03 11.29
C ALA A 92 11.08 0.31 11.44
N TYR A 93 9.96 0.32 12.17
CA TYR A 93 9.22 1.55 12.47
C TYR A 93 10.07 2.60 13.19
N GLY A 94 10.95 2.20 14.09
CA GLY A 94 11.89 3.14 14.74
C GLY A 94 12.74 3.91 13.73
N ARG A 95 13.23 3.24 12.70
CA ARG A 95 14.01 3.86 11.60
C ARG A 95 13.15 4.77 10.73
N VAL A 96 11.94 4.34 10.40
CA VAL A 96 10.96 5.13 9.64
C VAL A 96 10.59 6.39 10.41
N TYR A 97 10.28 6.26 11.70
CA TYR A 97 9.96 7.38 12.57
C TYR A 97 11.11 8.39 12.65
N ALA A 98 12.34 7.92 12.80
CA ALA A 98 13.53 8.77 12.85
C ALA A 98 13.71 9.57 11.55
N ALA A 99 13.51 8.95 10.39
CA ALA A 99 13.61 9.62 9.09
C ALA A 99 12.56 10.72 8.93
N VAL A 100 11.31 10.45 9.31
CA VAL A 100 10.20 11.42 9.24
C VAL A 100 10.41 12.58 10.22
N SER A 101 10.85 12.30 11.43
CA SER A 101 11.13 13.31 12.45
C SER A 101 12.29 14.23 12.04
N ALA A 102 13.33 13.69 11.42
CA ALA A 102 14.44 14.47 10.86
C ALA A 102 13.98 15.42 9.74
N GLY A 103 12.96 15.02 8.97
CA GLY A 103 12.31 15.87 7.96
C GLY A 103 11.34 16.91 8.52
N GLY A 104 11.19 17.01 9.85
CA GLY A 104 10.32 18.00 10.51
C GLY A 104 8.82 17.69 10.45
N ARG A 105 8.42 16.51 9.96
CA ARG A 105 7.00 16.10 9.88
C ARG A 105 6.61 15.23 11.08
N LYS A 106 5.33 15.22 11.41
CA LYS A 106 4.79 14.48 12.56
C LYS A 106 4.04 13.24 12.12
N ALA A 107 4.31 12.11 12.78
CA ALA A 107 3.60 10.84 12.60
C ALA A 107 2.30 10.82 13.41
N ARG A 108 1.25 11.49 12.90
CA ARG A 108 -0.06 11.58 13.58
C ARG A 108 -1.21 11.25 12.64
N GLY A 109 -2.31 10.75 13.21
CA GLY A 109 -3.52 10.43 12.48
C GLY A 109 -3.27 9.38 11.39
N ARG A 110 -3.85 9.58 10.23
CA ARG A 110 -3.72 8.67 9.07
C ARG A 110 -2.26 8.43 8.67
N ARG A 111 -1.42 9.47 8.78
CA ARG A 111 0.00 9.36 8.47
C ARG A 111 0.72 8.33 9.34
N ALA A 112 0.33 8.18 10.61
CA ALA A 112 0.91 7.16 11.47
C ALA A 112 0.70 5.75 10.91
N LEU A 113 -0.48 5.48 10.35
CA LEU A 113 -0.79 4.20 9.71
C LEU A 113 0.04 3.99 8.44
N ASP A 114 0.21 5.01 7.61
CA ASP A 114 1.06 4.95 6.42
C ASP A 114 2.52 4.60 6.79
N LEU A 115 3.03 5.14 7.89
CA LEU A 115 4.38 4.84 8.36
C LEU A 115 4.51 3.42 8.92
N LEU A 116 3.47 2.86 9.53
CA LEU A 116 3.44 1.45 9.93
C LEU A 116 3.45 0.50 8.71
N ILE A 117 2.74 0.87 7.65
CA ILE A 117 2.76 0.15 6.37
C ILE A 117 4.17 0.20 5.75
N ALA A 118 4.79 1.38 5.72
CA ALA A 118 6.16 1.56 5.24
C ALA A 118 7.17 0.73 6.07
N ALA A 119 6.99 0.67 7.39
CA ALA A 119 7.82 -0.15 8.27
C ALA A 119 7.69 -1.65 7.95
N THR A 120 6.50 -2.12 7.62
CA THR A 120 6.27 -3.50 7.18
C THR A 120 7.02 -3.78 5.87
N ALA A 121 6.98 -2.86 4.92
CA ALA A 121 7.73 -2.97 3.66
C ALA A 121 9.25 -2.99 3.89
N LEU A 122 9.74 -2.11 4.76
CA LEU A 122 11.16 -2.08 5.14
C LEU A 122 11.61 -3.39 5.78
N ALA A 123 10.84 -3.91 6.74
CA ALA A 123 11.14 -5.18 7.41
C ALA A 123 11.14 -6.37 6.43
N ALA A 124 10.25 -6.34 5.44
CA ALA A 124 10.16 -7.37 4.40
C ALA A 124 11.23 -7.22 3.30
N GLY A 125 11.98 -6.12 3.29
CA GLY A 125 12.95 -5.83 2.22
C GLY A 125 12.30 -5.67 0.86
N SER A 126 11.05 -5.19 0.81
CA SER A 126 10.26 -5.05 -0.41
C SER A 126 9.92 -3.58 -0.67
N PRO A 127 9.80 -3.17 -1.94
CA PRO A 127 9.34 -1.83 -2.27
C PRO A 127 7.89 -1.62 -1.84
N LEU A 128 7.56 -0.37 -1.50
CA LEU A 128 6.22 0.10 -1.18
C LEU A 128 5.57 0.70 -2.42
N TYR A 129 4.43 0.17 -2.81
CA TYR A 129 3.62 0.67 -3.92
C TYR A 129 2.51 1.56 -3.37
N THR A 130 2.44 2.77 -3.88
CA THR A 130 1.46 3.78 -3.45
C THR A 130 0.97 4.61 -4.63
N ARG A 131 -0.22 5.19 -4.50
CA ARG A 131 -0.71 6.21 -5.44
C ARG A 131 -0.22 7.62 -5.07
N ASN A 132 0.30 7.79 -3.87
CA ASN A 132 0.72 9.09 -3.32
C ASN A 132 2.19 9.04 -2.88
N PRO A 133 3.16 8.92 -3.80
CA PRO A 133 4.58 8.77 -3.45
C PRO A 133 5.13 9.95 -2.64
N ASP A 134 4.59 11.16 -2.83
CA ASP A 134 5.00 12.35 -2.10
C ASP A 134 4.76 12.25 -0.58
N ASP A 135 3.81 11.43 -0.16
CA ASP A 135 3.54 11.19 1.26
C ASP A 135 4.69 10.44 1.96
N PHE A 136 5.55 9.80 1.19
CA PHE A 136 6.66 8.96 1.68
C PHE A 136 8.06 9.52 1.32
N ARG A 137 8.17 10.75 0.84
CA ARG A 137 9.45 11.31 0.37
C ARG A 137 10.55 11.38 1.44
N GLU A 138 10.19 11.48 2.73
CA GLU A 138 11.17 11.46 3.82
C GLU A 138 11.81 10.07 4.01
N LEU A 139 11.26 9.05 3.38
CA LEU A 139 11.77 7.68 3.44
C LEU A 139 12.71 7.35 2.27
N ASP A 140 13.03 8.33 1.44
CA ASP A 140 13.98 8.18 0.34
C ASP A 140 15.32 7.63 0.86
N GLY A 141 15.85 6.62 0.18
CA GLY A 141 17.05 5.90 0.62
C GLY A 141 16.83 4.88 1.73
N LEU A 142 15.67 4.85 2.40
CA LEU A 142 15.32 3.87 3.43
C LEU A 142 14.36 2.80 2.90
N VAL A 143 13.29 3.24 2.25
CA VAL A 143 12.29 2.37 1.61
C VAL A 143 12.17 2.78 0.15
N GLU A 144 12.27 1.84 -0.77
CA GLU A 144 11.97 2.14 -2.17
C GLU A 144 10.44 2.33 -2.32
N VAL A 145 10.04 3.52 -2.76
CA VAL A 145 8.64 3.88 -2.98
C VAL A 145 8.38 3.94 -4.48
N VAL A 146 7.40 3.17 -4.94
CA VAL A 146 7.03 3.06 -6.34
C VAL A 146 5.62 3.62 -6.54
N ALA A 147 5.48 4.59 -7.44
CA ALA A 147 4.17 5.11 -7.81
C ALA A 147 3.40 4.09 -8.66
N ALA A 148 2.16 3.82 -8.28
CA ALA A 148 1.21 3.05 -9.07
C ALA A 148 0.18 4.00 -9.66
N GLU A 149 0.14 4.09 -11.00
CA GLU A 149 -0.70 5.06 -11.71
C GLU A 149 -1.85 4.38 -12.45
N SER A 150 -2.89 5.16 -12.76
CA SER A 150 -3.93 4.70 -13.68
C SER A 150 -3.39 4.73 -15.12
N PRO A 151 -3.88 3.85 -16.01
CA PRO A 151 -3.45 3.87 -17.40
C PRO A 151 -3.59 5.27 -17.98
N HIS A 152 -2.58 5.76 -18.70
CA HIS A 152 -2.63 7.03 -19.40
C HIS A 152 -3.74 6.99 -20.46
N GLY A 153 -4.86 7.64 -20.19
CA GLY A 153 -6.01 7.62 -21.10
C GLY A 153 -7.20 8.50 -20.71
N GLU A 154 -7.19 9.15 -19.57
CA GLU A 154 -8.10 10.27 -19.35
C GLU A 154 -7.35 11.59 -19.53
N LEU A 155 -7.32 12.04 -20.79
CA LEU A 155 -7.17 13.45 -21.10
C LEU A 155 -8.09 14.22 -20.14
N ARG A 156 -7.50 15.02 -19.25
CA ARG A 156 -8.24 16.12 -18.64
C ARG A 156 -8.72 16.96 -19.81
N GLY A 157 -9.96 16.72 -20.24
CA GLY A 157 -10.69 17.61 -21.11
C GLY A 157 -10.67 18.97 -20.44
N GLY A 158 -9.93 19.89 -21.03
CA GLY A 158 -10.03 21.29 -20.68
C GLY A 158 -11.41 21.78 -21.07
N GLU A 159 -11.96 22.55 -20.23
CA GLU A 159 -12.57 23.87 -20.40
C GLU A 159 -13.06 24.38 -19.06
#